data_f775c986dc3a6c80670aa0dae2fc4bb1
#
_entry.id   f775c986dc3a6c80670aa0dae2fc4bb1
#
_cell.length_a   1.000
_cell.length_b   1.000
_cell.length_c   1.000
_cell.angle_alpha   90.00
_cell.angle_beta   90.00
_cell.angle_gamma   90.00
#
_symmetry.space_group_name_H-M   'P 1'
#
loop_
_entity.id
_entity.type
_entity.pdbx_description
1 polymer ?
#
loop_
_entity_poly.entity_id
_entity_poly.type
_entity_poly.pdbx_seq_one_letter_code
_entity_poly.pdbx_strand_id
1 'polypeptide(L)'
;MKFDNIIVLGAGVIGSCFGALLSARNKIIMVDNNTIVDKIINKGITIIMNSEKKFNPVAQTDLNEIMPNTLILVTTKAHQTEAAIQKVKNLLLADTVILILQNGLGNEYIIKKATGDKVEVIRGIVNSGAWEIQPGCFNLITRETVLEPANTSKMITHIFNNSDLITRISKNFISELWQKLILNCVLNPLTSILRVRNNQIGVPILKNLRHQIIGECVKVGKAEGVILTADLSETLDNVIQNYTNFSSMYQDVMNGKKTEIDFLNGRIIELGKKHNIPTPCNEALYAIIKFMEPKNDIG
;
A
#
# COMPACT_ATOMS: atom_id res chain seq x y z
N MET A 1 11.31 -14.41 -20.16
CA MET A 1 10.41 -13.29 -20.54
C MET A 1 10.78 -12.12 -19.67
N LYS A 2 10.64 -10.87 -20.16
CA LYS A 2 10.98 -9.63 -19.46
C LYS A 2 9.88 -8.62 -19.81
N PHE A 3 9.42 -7.79 -18.87
CA PHE A 3 8.61 -6.63 -19.24
C PHE A 3 9.48 -5.61 -19.97
N ASP A 4 8.98 -5.06 -21.06
CA ASP A 4 9.68 -4.06 -21.85
C ASP A 4 9.52 -2.67 -21.26
N ASN A 5 8.42 -2.44 -20.55
CA ASN A 5 8.09 -1.17 -19.91
C ASN A 5 7.46 -1.42 -18.54
N ILE A 6 7.67 -0.49 -17.63
CA ILE A 6 7.00 -0.45 -16.33
C ILE A 6 6.37 0.93 -16.16
N ILE A 7 5.10 0.95 -15.78
CA ILE A 7 4.36 2.18 -15.48
C ILE A 7 4.05 2.19 -13.99
N VAL A 8 4.30 3.31 -13.33
CA VAL A 8 3.94 3.54 -11.93
C VAL A 8 2.75 4.48 -11.88
N LEU A 9 1.57 3.98 -11.59
CA LEU A 9 0.37 4.79 -11.36
C LEU A 9 0.32 5.23 -9.90
N GLY A 10 0.60 6.52 -9.66
CA GLY A 10 0.70 7.12 -8.36
C GLY A 10 2.16 7.22 -7.88
N ALA A 11 2.80 8.36 -8.14
CA ALA A 11 4.15 8.67 -7.70
C ALA A 11 4.18 9.29 -6.28
N GLY A 12 3.34 8.78 -5.38
CA GLY A 12 3.43 9.06 -3.95
C GLY A 12 4.70 8.44 -3.34
N VAL A 13 4.78 8.33 -2.01
CA VAL A 13 6.01 7.89 -1.32
C VAL A 13 6.48 6.52 -1.81
N ILE A 14 5.61 5.51 -1.81
CA ILE A 14 5.97 4.14 -2.26
C ILE A 14 6.22 4.11 -3.77
N GLY A 15 5.35 4.74 -4.57
CA GLY A 15 5.51 4.80 -6.01
C GLY A 15 6.81 5.49 -6.43
N SER A 16 7.19 6.59 -5.77
CA SER A 16 8.47 7.27 -5.99
C SER A 16 9.66 6.39 -5.64
N CYS A 17 9.64 5.70 -4.49
CA CYS A 17 10.73 4.82 -4.09
C CYS A 17 10.88 3.63 -5.05
N PHE A 18 9.81 2.93 -5.35
CA PHE A 18 9.84 1.76 -6.23
C PHE A 18 10.17 2.16 -7.68
N GLY A 19 9.51 3.19 -8.20
CA GLY A 19 9.77 3.69 -9.54
C GLY A 19 11.21 4.16 -9.73
N ALA A 20 11.76 4.89 -8.77
CA ALA A 20 13.14 5.35 -8.80
C ALA A 20 14.14 4.17 -8.82
N LEU A 21 14.01 3.21 -7.90
CA LEU A 21 14.91 2.06 -7.84
C LEU A 21 14.82 1.19 -9.11
N LEU A 22 13.61 0.97 -9.60
CA LEU A 22 13.37 0.21 -10.84
C LEU A 22 13.94 0.93 -12.07
N SER A 23 13.94 2.28 -12.09
CA SER A 23 14.41 3.07 -13.24
C SER A 23 15.90 2.92 -13.53
N ALA A 24 16.69 2.44 -12.55
CA ALA A 24 18.12 2.17 -12.75
C ALA A 24 18.39 1.09 -13.81
N ARG A 25 17.44 0.19 -14.05
CA ARG A 25 17.63 -0.99 -14.93
C ARG A 25 16.48 -1.23 -15.91
N ASN A 26 15.40 -0.45 -15.83
CA ASN A 26 14.19 -0.65 -16.62
C ASN A 26 13.69 0.68 -17.20
N LYS A 27 12.92 0.61 -18.29
CA LYS A 27 12.18 1.77 -18.81
C LYS A 27 10.98 2.01 -17.90
N ILE A 28 10.98 3.14 -17.19
CA ILE A 28 9.94 3.51 -16.24
C ILE A 28 9.23 4.77 -16.72
N ILE A 29 7.91 4.78 -16.62
CA ILE A 29 7.08 5.98 -16.74
C ILE A 29 6.31 6.13 -15.43
N MET A 30 6.50 7.24 -14.75
CA MET A 30 5.76 7.59 -13.55
C MET A 30 4.57 8.49 -13.91
N VAL A 31 3.39 8.14 -13.43
CA VAL A 31 2.15 8.86 -13.75
C VAL A 31 1.52 9.38 -12.47
N ASP A 32 1.37 10.70 -12.37
CA ASP A 32 0.71 11.36 -11.24
C ASP A 32 0.16 12.74 -11.70
N ASN A 33 -0.37 13.53 -10.77
CA ASN A 33 -0.79 14.91 -11.03
C ASN A 33 0.39 15.83 -11.37
N ASN A 34 0.09 17.00 -11.97
CA ASN A 34 1.09 17.98 -12.41
C ASN A 34 2.10 18.32 -11.30
N THR A 35 1.64 18.56 -10.07
CA THR A 35 2.52 18.96 -8.96
C THR A 35 3.61 17.94 -8.66
N ILE A 36 3.28 16.64 -8.72
CA ILE A 36 4.24 15.56 -8.48
C ILE A 36 5.15 15.38 -9.70
N VAL A 37 4.57 15.41 -10.90
CA VAL A 37 5.31 15.27 -12.15
C VAL A 37 6.35 16.39 -12.30
N ASP A 38 5.98 17.65 -12.06
CA ASP A 38 6.90 18.79 -12.10
C ASP A 38 8.05 18.65 -11.09
N LYS A 39 7.76 18.13 -9.88
CA LYS A 39 8.82 17.84 -8.89
C LYS A 39 9.80 16.80 -9.41
N ILE A 40 9.31 15.72 -10.00
CA ILE A 40 10.15 14.63 -10.53
C ILE A 40 11.01 15.16 -11.69
N ILE A 41 10.43 15.89 -12.63
CA ILE A 41 11.15 16.46 -13.80
C ILE A 41 12.23 17.43 -13.33
N ASN A 42 11.91 18.35 -12.42
CA ASN A 42 12.81 19.43 -12.05
C ASN A 42 13.88 19.00 -11.03
N LYS A 43 13.60 18.05 -10.12
CA LYS A 43 14.51 17.69 -9.02
C LYS A 43 15.02 16.25 -9.09
N GLY A 44 14.37 15.38 -9.86
CA GLY A 44 14.57 13.94 -9.79
C GLY A 44 14.00 13.38 -8.49
N ILE A 45 14.37 12.14 -8.20
CA ILE A 45 14.00 11.43 -6.97
C ILE A 45 15.28 10.99 -6.28
N THR A 46 15.45 11.40 -5.02
CA THR A 46 16.55 10.97 -4.17
C THR A 46 16.02 9.94 -3.16
N ILE A 47 16.67 8.79 -3.08
CA ILE A 47 16.36 7.72 -2.12
C ILE A 47 17.52 7.58 -1.14
N ILE A 48 17.21 7.68 0.15
CA ILE A 48 18.14 7.43 1.24
C ILE A 48 17.81 6.06 1.85
N MET A 49 18.78 5.15 1.77
CA MET A 49 18.79 3.84 2.42
C MET A 49 20.05 3.73 3.28
N ASN A 50 21.00 2.87 2.92
CA ASN A 50 22.34 2.85 3.51
C ASN A 50 23.24 3.93 2.90
N SER A 51 22.90 4.45 1.74
CA SER A 51 23.52 5.53 0.99
C SER A 51 22.46 6.32 0.24
N GLU A 52 22.81 7.55 -0.13
CA GLU A 52 21.98 8.40 -0.96
C GLU A 52 22.16 8.03 -2.44
N LYS A 53 21.04 7.84 -3.15
CA LYS A 53 21.03 7.58 -4.59
C LYS A 53 20.02 8.49 -5.26
N LYS A 54 20.42 9.14 -6.37
CA LYS A 54 19.55 10.01 -7.17
C LYS A 54 19.17 9.37 -8.49
N PHE A 55 17.90 9.52 -8.87
CA PHE A 55 17.29 8.96 -10.08
C PHE A 55 16.51 10.05 -10.82
N ASN A 56 16.43 9.92 -12.15
CA ASN A 56 15.66 10.84 -13.00
C ASN A 56 14.72 10.02 -13.91
N PRO A 57 13.68 9.37 -13.36
CA PRO A 57 12.73 8.62 -14.15
C PRO A 57 11.88 9.56 -15.01
N VAL A 58 11.40 9.06 -16.14
CA VAL A 58 10.41 9.80 -16.97
C VAL A 58 9.13 9.92 -16.15
N ALA A 59 8.53 11.12 -16.14
CA ALA A 59 7.26 11.37 -15.45
C ALA A 59 6.32 12.16 -16.36
N GLN A 60 5.02 11.84 -16.28
CA GLN A 60 3.97 12.51 -17.07
C GLN A 60 2.63 12.44 -16.35
N THR A 61 1.70 13.29 -16.74
CA THR A 61 0.38 13.38 -16.09
C THR A 61 -0.63 12.37 -16.61
N ASP A 62 -0.52 12.02 -17.87
CA ASP A 62 -1.45 11.15 -18.55
C ASP A 62 -0.70 10.22 -19.52
N LEU A 63 -1.33 9.11 -19.88
CA LEU A 63 -0.82 8.17 -20.87
C LEU A 63 -1.66 8.30 -22.14
N ASN A 64 -1.00 8.38 -23.30
CA ASN A 64 -1.67 8.32 -24.60
C ASN A 64 -1.80 6.88 -25.10
N GLU A 65 -0.86 6.01 -24.70
CA GLU A 65 -0.81 4.59 -25.08
C GLU A 65 -0.12 3.77 -23.99
N ILE A 66 -0.37 2.47 -24.00
CA ILE A 66 0.37 1.48 -23.23
C ILE A 66 1.01 0.50 -24.22
N MET A 67 2.33 0.40 -24.18
CA MET A 67 3.07 -0.49 -25.05
C MET A 67 2.82 -1.96 -24.68
N PRO A 68 2.99 -2.90 -25.61
CA PRO A 68 2.93 -4.33 -25.30
C PRO A 68 3.90 -4.72 -24.17
N ASN A 69 3.59 -5.82 -23.50
CA ASN A 69 4.43 -6.41 -22.46
C ASN A 69 4.77 -5.41 -21.33
N THR A 70 3.77 -4.67 -20.85
CA THR A 70 3.91 -3.65 -19.79
C THR A 70 3.44 -4.15 -18.44
N LEU A 71 4.24 -3.88 -17.41
CA LEU A 71 3.86 -4.01 -15.99
C LEU A 71 3.39 -2.66 -15.45
N ILE A 72 2.18 -2.61 -14.89
CA ILE A 72 1.65 -1.41 -14.22
C ILE A 72 1.69 -1.65 -12.70
N LEU A 73 2.41 -0.80 -11.98
CA LEU A 73 2.39 -0.75 -10.51
C LEU A 73 1.32 0.24 -10.06
N VAL A 74 0.32 -0.22 -9.33
CA VAL A 74 -0.70 0.65 -8.74
C VAL A 74 -0.28 1.00 -7.31
N THR A 75 0.13 2.25 -7.12
CA THR A 75 0.68 2.81 -5.88
C THR A 75 -0.01 4.11 -5.45
N THR A 76 -1.12 4.46 -6.09
CA THR A 76 -2.01 5.54 -5.64
C THR A 76 -2.57 5.25 -4.25
N LYS A 77 -3.07 6.25 -3.55
CA LYS A 77 -3.89 6.00 -2.36
C LYS A 77 -5.13 5.19 -2.74
N ALA A 78 -5.57 4.29 -1.87
CA ALA A 78 -6.66 3.36 -2.16
C ALA A 78 -7.96 4.05 -2.63
N HIS A 79 -8.30 5.21 -2.06
CA HIS A 79 -9.46 5.99 -2.47
C HIS A 79 -9.34 6.65 -3.87
N GLN A 80 -8.15 6.62 -4.49
CA GLN A 80 -7.88 7.14 -5.83
C GLN A 80 -7.83 6.03 -6.90
N THR A 81 -7.92 4.75 -6.49
CA THR A 81 -7.76 3.59 -7.39
C THR A 81 -8.73 3.64 -8.56
N GLU A 82 -10.01 3.91 -8.29
CA GLU A 82 -11.04 3.94 -9.34
C GLU A 82 -10.73 5.01 -10.39
N ALA A 83 -10.44 6.23 -9.96
CA ALA A 83 -10.09 7.32 -10.87
C ALA A 83 -8.82 7.03 -11.68
N ALA A 84 -7.79 6.45 -11.05
CA ALA A 84 -6.55 6.11 -11.72
C ALA A 84 -6.75 5.03 -12.80
N ILE A 85 -7.49 3.96 -12.48
CA ILE A 85 -7.70 2.88 -13.44
C ILE A 85 -8.63 3.29 -14.59
N GLN A 86 -9.62 4.16 -14.33
CA GLN A 86 -10.51 4.67 -15.37
C GLN A 86 -9.75 5.45 -16.45
N LYS A 87 -8.67 6.16 -16.10
CA LYS A 87 -7.82 6.88 -17.06
C LYS A 87 -7.09 5.96 -18.03
N VAL A 88 -6.73 4.74 -17.59
CA VAL A 88 -5.87 3.86 -18.40
C VAL A 88 -6.59 2.62 -18.94
N LYS A 89 -7.79 2.27 -18.46
CA LYS A 89 -8.48 1.01 -18.81
C LYS A 89 -8.66 0.76 -20.30
N ASN A 90 -8.89 1.82 -21.09
CA ASN A 90 -9.10 1.70 -22.53
C ASN A 90 -7.78 1.52 -23.30
N LEU A 91 -6.64 1.82 -22.66
CA LEU A 91 -5.29 1.66 -23.23
C LEU A 91 -4.70 0.28 -22.92
N LEU A 92 -5.29 -0.47 -21.99
CA LEU A 92 -4.76 -1.78 -21.55
C LEU A 92 -4.78 -2.78 -22.70
N LEU A 93 -3.67 -3.49 -22.87
CA LEU A 93 -3.52 -4.61 -23.80
C LEU A 93 -3.67 -5.95 -23.05
N ALA A 94 -3.92 -7.02 -23.78
CA ALA A 94 -4.12 -8.35 -23.17
C ALA A 94 -2.87 -8.91 -22.47
N ASP A 95 -1.69 -8.45 -22.83
CA ASP A 95 -0.40 -8.79 -22.22
C ASP A 95 0.05 -7.82 -21.12
N THR A 96 -0.81 -6.83 -20.77
CA THR A 96 -0.56 -5.94 -19.63
C THR A 96 -0.78 -6.68 -18.33
N VAL A 97 0.14 -6.50 -17.38
CA VAL A 97 0.01 -7.01 -16.00
C VAL A 97 -0.16 -5.85 -15.04
N ILE A 98 -1.10 -5.94 -14.12
CA ILE A 98 -1.31 -4.93 -13.06
C ILE A 98 -0.89 -5.52 -11.73
N LEU A 99 0.08 -4.88 -11.06
CA LEU A 99 0.52 -5.22 -9.72
C LEU A 99 0.02 -4.15 -8.72
N ILE A 100 -0.83 -4.57 -7.80
CA ILE A 100 -1.37 -3.73 -6.74
C ILE A 100 -0.41 -3.75 -5.56
N LEU A 101 0.14 -2.60 -5.17
CA LEU A 101 1.04 -2.43 -4.03
C LEU A 101 0.42 -1.58 -2.90
N GLN A 102 -0.86 -1.32 -2.99
CA GLN A 102 -1.61 -0.50 -2.03
C GLN A 102 -1.96 -1.28 -0.76
N ASN A 103 -2.07 -0.56 0.36
CA ASN A 103 -2.57 -1.12 1.62
C ASN A 103 -4.08 -1.40 1.58
N GLY A 104 -4.54 -2.19 2.54
CA GLY A 104 -5.95 -2.46 2.77
C GLY A 104 -6.51 -3.54 1.85
N LEU A 105 -7.81 -3.75 1.86
CA LEU A 105 -8.55 -4.71 1.02
C LEU A 105 -9.55 -3.99 0.12
N GLY A 106 -9.85 -4.59 -1.04
CA GLY A 106 -10.89 -4.13 -1.96
C GLY A 106 -10.35 -3.45 -3.22
N ASN A 107 -9.10 -3.05 -3.28
CA ASN A 107 -8.49 -2.42 -4.47
C ASN A 107 -8.53 -3.37 -5.68
N GLU A 108 -8.29 -4.66 -5.46
CA GLU A 108 -8.39 -5.71 -6.49
C GLU A 108 -9.78 -5.80 -7.11
N TYR A 109 -10.83 -5.67 -6.30
CA TYR A 109 -12.20 -5.66 -6.78
C TYR A 109 -12.48 -4.44 -7.67
N ILE A 110 -12.03 -3.26 -7.25
CA ILE A 110 -12.19 -2.02 -8.03
C ILE A 110 -11.51 -2.16 -9.40
N ILE A 111 -10.28 -2.68 -9.43
CA ILE A 111 -9.52 -2.84 -10.66
C ILE A 111 -10.18 -3.90 -11.57
N LYS A 112 -10.47 -5.09 -11.04
CA LYS A 112 -11.12 -6.16 -11.81
C LYS A 112 -12.49 -5.75 -12.35
N LYS A 113 -13.27 -4.99 -11.58
CA LYS A 113 -14.55 -4.42 -12.06
C LYS A 113 -14.35 -3.49 -13.25
N ALA A 114 -13.28 -2.72 -13.28
CA ALA A 114 -12.99 -1.77 -14.35
C ALA A 114 -12.35 -2.41 -15.60
N THR A 115 -11.56 -3.48 -15.42
CA THR A 115 -10.77 -4.13 -16.49
C THR A 115 -11.37 -5.44 -16.98
N GLY A 116 -12.28 -6.06 -16.22
CA GLY A 116 -12.73 -7.44 -16.45
C GLY A 116 -11.55 -8.41 -16.36
N ASP A 117 -11.66 -9.51 -17.12
CA ASP A 117 -10.60 -10.54 -17.23
C ASP A 117 -9.60 -10.24 -18.37
N LYS A 118 -9.54 -8.99 -18.82
CA LYS A 118 -8.69 -8.58 -19.96
C LYS A 118 -7.21 -8.68 -19.64
N VAL A 119 -6.83 -8.44 -18.38
CA VAL A 119 -5.44 -8.33 -17.93
C VAL A 119 -5.20 -9.16 -16.66
N GLU A 120 -3.98 -9.64 -16.47
CA GLU A 120 -3.59 -10.28 -15.21
C GLU A 120 -3.48 -9.21 -14.10
N VAL A 121 -4.18 -9.42 -12.99
CA VAL A 121 -4.15 -8.54 -11.81
C VAL A 121 -3.58 -9.33 -10.65
N ILE A 122 -2.45 -8.87 -10.13
CA ILE A 122 -1.68 -9.50 -9.05
C ILE A 122 -1.64 -8.55 -7.86
N ARG A 123 -1.56 -9.10 -6.68
CA ARG A 123 -1.40 -8.34 -5.45
C ARG A 123 -0.01 -8.52 -4.85
N GLY A 124 0.53 -7.42 -4.30
CA GLY A 124 1.76 -7.41 -3.52
C GLY A 124 1.55 -6.76 -2.15
N ILE A 125 2.23 -7.29 -1.14
CA ILE A 125 2.28 -6.76 0.23
C ILE A 125 3.60 -6.03 0.38
N VAL A 126 3.58 -4.71 0.56
CA VAL A 126 4.77 -3.89 0.79
C VAL A 126 5.00 -3.77 2.30
N ASN A 127 6.06 -4.39 2.83
CA ASN A 127 6.44 -4.27 4.24
C ASN A 127 7.46 -3.15 4.49
N SER A 128 8.03 -2.57 3.45
CA SER A 128 8.95 -1.43 3.52
C SER A 128 8.29 -0.22 4.17
N GLY A 129 9.04 0.49 5.00
CA GLY A 129 8.65 1.81 5.53
C GLY A 129 9.29 2.91 4.70
N ALA A 130 8.51 3.91 4.31
CA ALA A 130 9.05 5.05 3.57
C ALA A 130 8.37 6.36 3.98
N TRP A 131 9.11 7.47 3.88
CA TRP A 131 8.57 8.81 4.12
C TRP A 131 9.37 9.86 3.33
N GLU A 132 8.70 10.92 2.95
CA GLU A 132 9.32 12.07 2.30
C GLU A 132 9.99 12.94 3.38
N ILE A 133 11.30 13.21 3.24
CA ILE A 133 12.09 14.06 4.15
C ILE A 133 11.94 15.52 3.71
N GLN A 134 12.06 15.73 2.41
CA GLN A 134 11.85 17.00 1.72
C GLN A 134 11.38 16.70 0.29
N PRO A 135 10.79 17.67 -0.42
CA PRO A 135 10.23 17.44 -1.74
C PRO A 135 11.18 16.73 -2.71
N GLY A 136 10.82 15.50 -3.10
CA GLY A 136 11.58 14.63 -3.99
C GLY A 136 12.70 13.82 -3.31
N CYS A 137 12.83 13.89 -1.98
CA CYS A 137 13.81 13.12 -1.21
C CYS A 137 13.11 12.22 -0.20
N PHE A 138 13.32 10.91 -0.31
CA PHE A 138 12.64 9.91 0.48
C PHE A 138 13.62 9.05 1.27
N ASN A 139 13.29 8.80 2.54
CA ASN A 139 13.93 7.74 3.29
C ASN A 139 13.17 6.43 3.06
N LEU A 140 13.90 5.35 2.79
CA LEU A 140 13.35 4.02 2.57
C LEU A 140 14.02 3.01 3.50
N ILE A 141 13.23 2.45 4.41
CA ILE A 141 13.60 1.25 5.17
C ILE A 141 13.15 0.05 4.35
N THR A 142 14.10 -0.54 3.62
CA THR A 142 13.81 -1.69 2.77
C THR A 142 13.45 -2.90 3.62
N ARG A 143 12.28 -3.44 3.36
CA ARG A 143 11.79 -4.72 3.89
C ARG A 143 11.22 -5.51 2.73
N GLU A 144 10.87 -6.75 3.00
CA GLU A 144 10.36 -7.66 2.01
C GLU A 144 9.04 -7.21 1.39
N THR A 145 8.96 -7.28 0.07
CA THR A 145 7.70 -7.25 -0.70
C THR A 145 7.27 -8.68 -0.97
N VAL A 146 6.04 -9.02 -0.66
CA VAL A 146 5.51 -10.37 -0.84
C VAL A 146 4.48 -10.38 -1.95
N LEU A 147 4.68 -11.21 -2.97
CA LEU A 147 3.78 -11.32 -4.12
C LEU A 147 2.84 -12.51 -3.99
N GLU A 148 1.63 -12.31 -4.46
CA GLU A 148 0.67 -13.38 -4.73
C GLU A 148 1.24 -14.36 -5.76
N PRO A 149 1.06 -15.70 -5.61
CA PRO A 149 1.41 -16.68 -6.64
C PRO A 149 0.56 -16.45 -7.90
N ALA A 150 1.23 -16.14 -9.01
CA ALA A 150 0.60 -15.89 -10.30
C ALA A 150 1.61 -16.23 -11.44
N ASN A 151 1.14 -16.23 -12.69
CA ASN A 151 1.98 -16.62 -13.83
C ASN A 151 3.24 -15.75 -13.97
N THR A 152 3.09 -14.43 -13.76
CA THR A 152 4.19 -13.47 -13.93
C THR A 152 4.94 -13.15 -12.65
N SER A 153 4.53 -13.68 -11.48
CA SER A 153 5.15 -13.35 -10.17
C SER A 153 6.63 -13.65 -10.09
N LYS A 154 7.10 -14.74 -10.73
CA LYS A 154 8.55 -15.05 -10.78
C LYS A 154 9.34 -13.98 -11.54
N MET A 155 8.78 -13.47 -12.64
CA MET A 155 9.40 -12.42 -13.46
C MET A 155 9.45 -11.10 -12.69
N ILE A 156 8.37 -10.72 -12.02
CA ILE A 156 8.30 -9.51 -11.18
C ILE A 156 9.31 -9.61 -10.04
N THR A 157 9.37 -10.76 -9.34
CA THR A 157 10.34 -11.02 -8.26
C THR A 157 11.79 -10.83 -8.75
N HIS A 158 12.12 -11.34 -9.94
CA HIS A 158 13.46 -11.17 -10.51
C HIS A 158 13.79 -9.70 -10.81
N ILE A 159 12.86 -8.96 -11.41
CA ILE A 159 13.03 -7.53 -11.73
C ILE A 159 13.21 -6.71 -10.45
N PHE A 160 12.39 -6.95 -9.44
CA PHE A 160 12.42 -6.23 -8.17
C PHE A 160 13.73 -6.50 -7.41
N ASN A 161 14.13 -7.77 -7.26
CA ASN A 161 15.37 -8.13 -6.58
C ASN A 161 16.62 -7.57 -7.28
N ASN A 162 16.63 -7.47 -8.60
CA ASN A 162 17.70 -6.83 -9.35
C ASN A 162 17.72 -5.28 -9.20
N SER A 163 16.72 -4.72 -8.55
CA SER A 163 16.56 -3.27 -8.34
C SER A 163 16.56 -2.89 -6.85
N ASP A 164 17.22 -3.64 -6.00
CA ASP A 164 17.32 -3.44 -4.55
C ASP A 164 15.96 -3.51 -3.80
N LEU A 165 14.95 -4.12 -4.41
CA LEU A 165 13.62 -4.35 -3.81
C LEU A 165 13.46 -5.81 -3.42
N ILE A 166 13.81 -6.16 -2.18
CA ILE A 166 13.73 -7.53 -1.66
C ILE A 166 12.30 -8.07 -1.86
N THR A 167 12.17 -9.13 -2.66
CA THR A 167 10.86 -9.65 -3.06
C THR A 167 10.83 -11.16 -3.07
N ARG A 168 9.75 -11.74 -2.59
CA ARG A 168 9.45 -13.19 -2.71
C ARG A 168 8.00 -13.44 -3.10
N ILE A 169 7.72 -14.67 -3.53
CA ILE A 169 6.37 -15.18 -3.74
C ILE A 169 5.91 -15.89 -2.46
N SER A 170 4.70 -15.58 -2.01
CA SER A 170 4.12 -16.20 -0.83
C SER A 170 3.71 -17.66 -1.09
N LYS A 171 3.77 -18.47 -0.04
CA LYS A 171 3.12 -19.80 -0.01
C LYS A 171 1.69 -19.71 0.54
N ASN A 172 1.38 -18.68 1.34
CA ASN A 172 0.10 -18.47 2.01
C ASN A 172 -0.32 -17.00 1.93
N PHE A 173 -0.45 -16.48 0.71
CA PHE A 173 -0.60 -15.03 0.45
C PHE A 173 -1.78 -14.39 1.20
N ILE A 174 -2.94 -15.03 1.19
CA ILE A 174 -4.15 -14.48 1.84
C ILE A 174 -3.95 -14.33 3.35
N SER A 175 -3.31 -15.30 4.00
CA SER A 175 -2.98 -15.21 5.43
C SER A 175 -2.02 -14.04 5.71
N GLU A 176 -0.96 -13.88 4.92
CA GLU A 176 0.00 -12.79 5.07
C GLU A 176 -0.63 -11.42 4.80
N LEU A 177 -1.51 -11.34 3.80
CA LEU A 177 -2.26 -10.13 3.48
C LEU A 177 -3.15 -9.68 4.65
N TRP A 178 -3.87 -10.63 5.26
CA TRP A 178 -4.71 -10.36 6.41
C TRP A 178 -3.90 -9.99 7.65
N GLN A 179 -2.76 -10.64 7.90
CA GLN A 179 -1.86 -10.26 8.99
C GLN A 179 -1.39 -8.79 8.83
N LYS A 180 -1.03 -8.39 7.61
CA LYS A 180 -0.68 -7.00 7.32
C LYS A 180 -1.85 -6.04 7.50
N LEU A 181 -3.05 -6.43 7.05
CA LEU A 181 -4.28 -5.65 7.27
C LEU A 181 -4.53 -5.45 8.77
N ILE A 182 -4.50 -6.52 9.56
CA ILE A 182 -4.75 -6.49 11.00
C ILE A 182 -3.72 -5.60 11.71
N LEU A 183 -2.43 -5.75 11.36
CA LEU A 183 -1.38 -4.88 11.88
C LEU A 183 -1.69 -3.41 11.59
N ASN A 184 -2.11 -3.09 10.36
CA ASN A 184 -2.45 -1.72 9.97
C ASN A 184 -3.71 -1.21 10.67
N CYS A 185 -4.72 -2.06 10.93
CA CYS A 185 -5.91 -1.69 11.70
C CYS A 185 -5.59 -1.31 13.15
N VAL A 186 -4.48 -1.78 13.69
CA VAL A 186 -3.97 -1.41 15.03
C VAL A 186 -3.06 -0.19 14.93
N LEU A 187 -1.97 -0.30 14.16
CA LEU A 187 -0.91 0.70 14.10
C LEU A 187 -1.42 2.05 13.60
N ASN A 188 -2.10 2.03 12.46
CA ASN A 188 -2.38 3.26 11.73
C ASN A 188 -3.31 4.20 12.51
N PRO A 189 -4.49 3.77 13.01
CA PRO A 189 -5.36 4.66 13.77
C PRO A 189 -4.77 5.03 15.14
N LEU A 190 -4.22 4.08 15.89
CA LEU A 190 -3.70 4.39 17.24
C LEU A 190 -2.54 5.38 17.19
N THR A 191 -1.59 5.21 16.28
CA THR A 191 -0.46 6.15 16.16
C THR A 191 -0.89 7.53 15.66
N SER A 192 -1.91 7.59 14.81
CA SER A 192 -2.47 8.85 14.32
C SER A 192 -3.19 9.63 15.42
N ILE A 193 -4.04 8.94 16.21
CA ILE A 193 -4.79 9.53 17.31
C ILE A 193 -3.85 10.01 18.42
N LEU A 194 -2.90 9.15 18.83
CA LEU A 194 -1.97 9.44 19.91
C LEU A 194 -0.78 10.31 19.48
N ARG A 195 -0.58 10.52 18.17
CA ARG A 195 0.53 11.29 17.57
C ARG A 195 1.91 10.77 17.96
N VAL A 196 2.09 9.46 17.89
CA VAL A 196 3.31 8.75 18.31
C VAL A 196 3.87 7.86 17.21
N ARG A 197 5.12 7.40 17.39
CA ARG A 197 5.75 6.39 16.53
C ARG A 197 5.13 5.01 16.75
N ASN A 198 5.29 4.13 15.77
CA ASN A 198 4.67 2.81 15.79
C ASN A 198 5.01 1.99 17.05
N ASN A 199 6.27 1.95 17.47
CA ASN A 199 6.70 1.20 18.65
C ASN A 199 6.15 1.76 19.97
N GLN A 200 5.79 3.04 20.02
CA GLN A 200 5.29 3.68 21.23
C GLN A 200 3.90 3.22 21.64
N ILE A 201 3.12 2.62 20.74
CA ILE A 201 1.84 1.99 21.11
C ILE A 201 2.04 0.58 21.70
N GLY A 202 3.27 0.02 21.73
CA GLY A 202 3.60 -1.28 22.32
C GLY A 202 3.55 -1.31 23.85
N VAL A 203 3.21 -0.19 24.52
CA VAL A 203 3.16 -0.07 25.98
C VAL A 203 2.08 -0.94 26.61
N PRO A 204 2.29 -1.43 27.87
CA PRO A 204 1.36 -2.35 28.55
C PRO A 204 -0.07 -1.82 28.68
N ILE A 205 -0.25 -0.52 28.96
CA ILE A 205 -1.58 0.09 29.12
C ILE A 205 -2.46 -0.04 27.87
N LEU A 206 -1.89 -0.12 26.69
CA LEU A 206 -2.62 -0.28 25.43
C LEU A 206 -2.78 -1.75 25.01
N LYS A 207 -2.21 -2.71 25.74
CA LYS A 207 -2.22 -4.12 25.35
C LYS A 207 -3.64 -4.66 25.15
N ASN A 208 -4.52 -4.43 26.12
CA ASN A 208 -5.91 -4.91 26.02
C ASN A 208 -6.65 -4.33 24.82
N LEU A 209 -6.49 -3.02 24.55
CA LEU A 209 -7.10 -2.38 23.39
C LEU A 209 -6.57 -2.97 22.08
N ARG A 210 -5.24 -3.14 21.93
CA ARG A 210 -4.66 -3.78 20.75
C ARG A 210 -5.21 -5.18 20.54
N HIS A 211 -5.27 -6.00 21.60
CA HIS A 211 -5.77 -7.36 21.51
C HIS A 211 -7.27 -7.44 21.20
N GLN A 212 -8.08 -6.47 21.65
CA GLN A 212 -9.48 -6.38 21.26
C GLN A 212 -9.63 -6.06 19.77
N ILE A 213 -8.91 -5.07 19.25
CA ILE A 213 -8.91 -4.72 17.82
C ILE A 213 -8.50 -5.93 16.96
N ILE A 214 -7.39 -6.59 17.33
CA ILE A 214 -6.91 -7.80 16.65
C ILE A 214 -7.97 -8.92 16.71
N GLY A 215 -8.57 -9.14 17.87
CA GLY A 215 -9.59 -10.17 18.09
C GLY A 215 -10.82 -9.98 17.21
N GLU A 216 -11.29 -8.75 17.03
CA GLU A 216 -12.37 -8.41 16.10
C GLU A 216 -11.96 -8.75 14.66
N CYS A 217 -10.79 -8.28 14.21
CA CYS A 217 -10.26 -8.55 12.88
C CYS A 217 -10.07 -10.06 12.61
N VAL A 218 -9.57 -10.81 13.59
CA VAL A 218 -9.39 -12.28 13.49
C VAL A 218 -10.72 -13.00 13.34
N LYS A 219 -11.75 -12.60 14.09
CA LYS A 219 -13.10 -13.19 13.96
C LYS A 219 -13.65 -12.97 12.55
N VAL A 220 -13.53 -11.74 12.03
CA VAL A 220 -13.96 -11.39 10.67
C VAL A 220 -13.16 -12.16 9.62
N GLY A 221 -11.82 -12.23 9.77
CA GLY A 221 -10.96 -12.97 8.85
C GLY A 221 -11.30 -14.47 8.79
N LYS A 222 -11.57 -15.09 9.95
CA LYS A 222 -12.00 -16.49 10.00
C LYS A 222 -13.35 -16.71 9.30
N ALA A 223 -14.29 -15.77 9.44
CA ALA A 223 -15.56 -15.83 8.74
C ALA A 223 -15.43 -15.66 7.22
N GLU A 224 -14.41 -14.93 6.75
CA GLU A 224 -14.00 -14.86 5.33
C GLU A 224 -13.17 -16.08 4.88
N GLY A 225 -13.00 -17.11 5.73
CA GLY A 225 -12.27 -18.34 5.40
C GLY A 225 -10.74 -18.24 5.49
N VAL A 226 -10.22 -17.19 6.13
CA VAL A 226 -8.78 -16.98 6.23
C VAL A 226 -8.19 -17.78 7.40
N ILE A 227 -7.11 -18.51 7.14
CA ILE A 227 -6.36 -19.23 8.14
C ILE A 227 -5.40 -18.26 8.84
N LEU A 228 -5.69 -17.92 10.10
CA LEU A 228 -4.86 -17.07 10.95
C LEU A 228 -4.37 -17.87 12.16
N THR A 229 -3.12 -17.62 12.59
CA THR A 229 -2.53 -18.32 13.74
C THR A 229 -3.21 -17.89 15.04
N ALA A 230 -3.19 -18.80 16.03
CA ALA A 230 -3.83 -18.54 17.32
C ALA A 230 -3.07 -17.47 18.13
N ASP A 231 -1.77 -17.37 17.96
CA ASP A 231 -0.83 -16.46 18.64
C ASP A 231 -0.63 -15.13 17.90
N LEU A 232 -1.51 -14.79 16.95
CA LEU A 232 -1.34 -13.60 16.12
C LEU A 232 -1.21 -12.30 16.93
N SER A 233 -1.93 -12.19 18.06
CA SER A 233 -1.85 -10.99 18.92
C SER A 233 -0.45 -10.80 19.50
N GLU A 234 0.18 -11.87 19.98
CA GLU A 234 1.54 -11.81 20.52
C GLU A 234 2.58 -11.59 19.43
N THR A 235 2.39 -12.23 18.27
CA THR A 235 3.24 -12.02 17.09
C THR A 235 3.22 -10.56 16.66
N LEU A 236 2.04 -9.94 16.58
CA LEU A 236 1.91 -8.53 16.18
C LEU A 236 2.44 -7.58 17.27
N ASP A 237 2.29 -7.87 18.55
CA ASP A 237 2.90 -7.09 19.63
C ASP A 237 4.44 -7.04 19.49
N ASN A 238 5.07 -8.17 19.15
CA ASN A 238 6.51 -8.23 18.89
C ASN A 238 6.92 -7.42 17.65
N VAL A 239 6.12 -7.48 16.58
CA VAL A 239 6.34 -6.68 15.36
C VAL A 239 6.26 -5.19 15.66
N ILE A 240 5.24 -4.77 16.43
CA ILE A 240 5.02 -3.36 16.79
C ILE A 240 6.23 -2.78 17.53
N GLN A 241 6.82 -3.50 18.47
CA GLN A 241 7.98 -3.04 19.24
C GLN A 241 9.19 -2.71 18.34
N ASN A 242 9.33 -3.37 17.19
CA ASN A 242 10.44 -3.19 16.26
C ASN A 242 10.17 -2.13 15.17
N TYR A 243 9.01 -1.50 15.16
CA TYR A 243 8.64 -0.49 14.16
C TYR A 243 8.85 0.93 14.71
N THR A 244 10.02 1.52 14.48
CA THR A 244 10.41 2.84 15.03
C THR A 244 9.98 4.04 14.16
N ASN A 245 9.45 3.80 12.98
CA ASN A 245 8.96 4.83 12.07
C ASN A 245 7.54 5.31 12.46
N PHE A 246 7.09 6.41 11.85
CA PHE A 246 5.69 6.83 11.87
C PHE A 246 4.87 5.99 10.88
N SER A 247 3.62 5.73 11.19
CA SER A 247 2.69 5.07 10.26
C SER A 247 2.36 5.98 9.06
N SER A 248 1.96 5.38 7.94
CA SER A 248 1.52 6.15 6.78
C SER A 248 0.29 7.00 7.08
N MET A 249 -0.65 6.49 7.87
CA MET A 249 -1.85 7.23 8.26
C MET A 249 -1.53 8.41 9.17
N TYR A 250 -0.59 8.26 10.12
CA TYR A 250 -0.08 9.40 10.89
C TYR A 250 0.44 10.50 9.97
N GLN A 251 1.26 10.14 8.97
CA GLN A 251 1.79 11.08 8.00
C GLN A 251 0.67 11.77 7.20
N ASP A 252 -0.37 11.02 6.79
CA ASP A 252 -1.51 11.59 6.08
C ASP A 252 -2.26 12.59 6.96
N VAL A 253 -2.61 12.23 8.19
CA VAL A 253 -3.32 13.11 9.14
C VAL A 253 -2.53 14.38 9.44
N MET A 254 -1.22 14.24 9.72
CA MET A 254 -0.36 15.40 10.02
C MET A 254 -0.17 16.34 8.83
N ASN A 255 -0.33 15.83 7.60
CA ASN A 255 -0.29 16.62 6.38
C ASN A 255 -1.68 17.05 5.85
N GLY A 256 -2.74 16.88 6.64
CA GLY A 256 -4.10 17.25 6.25
C GLY A 256 -4.60 16.49 5.01
N LYS A 257 -4.18 15.22 4.84
CA LYS A 257 -4.56 14.39 3.71
C LYS A 257 -5.63 13.38 4.11
N LYS A 258 -6.47 12.98 3.15
CA LYS A 258 -7.40 11.86 3.31
C LYS A 258 -6.62 10.58 3.56
N THR A 259 -7.09 9.77 4.53
CA THR A 259 -6.46 8.52 4.94
C THR A 259 -6.98 7.31 4.16
N GLU A 260 -6.39 6.13 4.42
CA GLU A 260 -6.85 4.86 3.88
C GLU A 260 -7.73 4.08 4.88
N ILE A 261 -8.30 4.74 5.90
CA ILE A 261 -9.09 4.09 6.96
C ILE A 261 -10.28 3.29 6.42
N ASP A 262 -10.89 3.72 5.31
CA ASP A 262 -12.01 3.05 4.64
C ASP A 262 -11.62 1.65 4.14
N PHE A 263 -10.36 1.46 3.71
CA PHE A 263 -9.80 0.20 3.19
C PHE A 263 -9.12 -0.66 4.26
N LEU A 264 -9.03 -0.15 5.49
CA LEU A 264 -8.48 -0.82 6.68
C LEU A 264 -9.61 -1.17 7.65
N ASN A 265 -9.76 -0.40 8.74
CA ASN A 265 -10.81 -0.62 9.74
C ASN A 265 -12.22 -0.54 9.13
N GLY A 266 -12.46 0.34 8.16
CA GLY A 266 -13.73 0.43 7.42
C GLY A 266 -14.07 -0.88 6.71
N ARG A 267 -13.08 -1.54 6.11
CA ARG A 267 -13.29 -2.84 5.47
C ARG A 267 -13.58 -3.96 6.48
N ILE A 268 -12.92 -3.94 7.64
CA ILE A 268 -13.24 -4.89 8.73
C ILE A 268 -14.67 -4.71 9.22
N ILE A 269 -15.12 -3.46 9.38
CA ILE A 269 -16.50 -3.14 9.78
C ILE A 269 -17.52 -3.65 8.75
N GLU A 270 -17.27 -3.40 7.47
CA GLU A 270 -18.15 -3.86 6.38
C GLU A 270 -18.29 -5.39 6.36
N LEU A 271 -17.16 -6.10 6.44
CA LEU A 271 -17.14 -7.56 6.47
C LEU A 271 -17.72 -8.10 7.78
N GLY A 272 -17.50 -7.42 8.90
CA GLY A 272 -18.14 -7.74 10.18
C GLY A 272 -19.66 -7.68 10.09
N LYS A 273 -20.22 -6.65 9.49
CA LYS A 273 -21.66 -6.51 9.24
C LYS A 273 -22.19 -7.64 8.34
N LYS A 274 -21.45 -7.97 7.26
CA LYS A 274 -21.80 -9.09 6.36
C LYS A 274 -21.96 -10.42 7.10
N HIS A 275 -21.13 -10.67 8.12
CA HIS A 275 -21.11 -11.90 8.91
C HIS A 275 -21.79 -11.80 10.27
N ASN A 276 -22.46 -10.71 10.60
CA ASN A 276 -23.06 -10.43 11.90
C ASN A 276 -22.04 -10.52 13.07
N ILE A 277 -20.80 -10.09 12.84
CA ILE A 277 -19.73 -10.03 13.81
C ILE A 277 -19.57 -8.58 14.28
N PRO A 278 -19.78 -8.26 15.57
CA PRO A 278 -19.58 -6.89 16.07
C PRO A 278 -18.09 -6.50 16.07
N THR A 279 -17.82 -5.24 15.68
CA THR A 279 -16.46 -4.68 15.57
C THR A 279 -16.34 -3.31 16.26
N PRO A 280 -16.77 -3.19 17.55
CA PRO A 280 -16.91 -1.89 18.21
C PRO A 280 -15.59 -1.13 18.35
N CYS A 281 -14.45 -1.79 18.57
CA CYS A 281 -13.15 -1.10 18.63
C CYS A 281 -12.74 -0.55 17.27
N ASN A 282 -12.91 -1.32 16.19
CA ASN A 282 -12.64 -0.86 14.84
C ASN A 282 -13.59 0.29 14.44
N GLU A 283 -14.86 0.25 14.81
CA GLU A 283 -15.85 1.31 14.57
C GLU A 283 -15.47 2.61 15.29
N ALA A 284 -15.06 2.54 16.55
CA ALA A 284 -14.62 3.70 17.32
C ALA A 284 -13.38 4.36 16.69
N LEU A 285 -12.37 3.57 16.35
CA LEU A 285 -11.15 4.07 15.71
C LEU A 285 -11.46 4.68 14.33
N TYR A 286 -12.30 4.01 13.55
CA TYR A 286 -12.75 4.51 12.24
C TYR A 286 -13.40 5.88 12.37
N ALA A 287 -14.36 6.03 13.30
CA ALA A 287 -15.07 7.28 13.49
C ALA A 287 -14.14 8.44 13.90
N ILE A 288 -13.18 8.17 14.81
CA ILE A 288 -12.20 9.18 15.24
C ILE A 288 -11.31 9.62 14.07
N ILE A 289 -10.77 8.67 13.30
CA ILE A 289 -9.92 9.01 12.16
C ILE A 289 -10.71 9.76 11.08
N LYS A 290 -11.95 9.36 10.79
CA LYS A 290 -12.81 10.07 9.85
C LYS A 290 -13.09 11.50 10.30
N PHE A 291 -13.23 11.75 11.61
CA PHE A 291 -13.35 13.10 12.16
C PHE A 291 -12.07 13.92 12.00
N MET A 292 -10.90 13.29 12.05
CA MET A 292 -9.58 13.93 11.88
C MET A 292 -9.22 14.20 10.42
N GLU A 293 -9.88 13.57 9.46
CA GLU A 293 -9.66 13.85 8.03
C GLU A 293 -10.08 15.28 7.67
N PRO A 294 -9.45 15.91 6.66
CA PRO A 294 -9.85 17.21 6.20
C PRO A 294 -11.33 17.16 5.80
N LYS A 295 -12.13 18.06 6.37
CA LYS A 295 -13.50 18.26 5.93
C LYS A 295 -13.40 18.82 4.52
N ASN A 296 -13.94 18.12 3.52
CA ASN A 296 -14.24 18.79 2.27
C ASN A 296 -15.20 19.92 2.65
N ASP A 297 -14.80 21.16 2.43
CA ASP A 297 -15.72 22.27 2.50
C ASP A 297 -16.88 21.93 1.59
N ILE A 298 -17.99 21.54 2.20
CA ILE A 298 -19.28 21.48 1.53
C ILE A 298 -19.66 22.95 1.42
N GLY A 299 -19.14 23.60 0.33
CA GLY A 299 -19.59 24.90 -0.09
C GLY A 299 -20.99 24.80 -0.65
#